data_9c787b5f3d20cc7cebe6162073441db4
#
_entry.id   9c787b5f3d20cc7cebe6162073441db4
#
_cell.length_a   1.000
_cell.length_b   1.000
_cell.length_c   1.000
_cell.angle_alpha   90.00
_cell.angle_beta   90.00
_cell.angle_gamma   90.00
#
_symmetry.space_group_name_H-M   'P 1'
#
loop_
_entity.id
_entity.type
_entity.pdbx_description
1 polymer ?
#
loop_
_entity_poly.entity_id
_entity_poly.type
_entity_poly.pdbx_seq_one_letter_code
_entity_poly.pdbx_strand_id
1 'polypeptide(L)'
;MGLEEQRVRVPLVEIEVAGSHLVVVGLVVYLLLSRSGPLGFLGWLFSFKAMVLAQALLVLPVVTALTRQVVEDAEGLHGEQLQSMGAGALLRSVLLAWDERYALLTVLLAAFGRAISEVGAVMIVGGNIDGFTRVMTTAIALETSKGDLPLALGLGLVLLLLVLVLNSVLALLRRWRDQEEGASSAMPRLELRA
;
A
#
# COMPACT_ATOMS: atom_id res chain seq x y z
N MET A 1 22.24 27.48 17.07
CA MET A 1 22.73 26.11 16.97
C MET A 1 21.72 25.05 17.46
N GLY A 2 20.62 25.42 18.13
CA GLY A 2 19.65 24.46 18.69
C GLY A 2 18.41 24.15 17.82
N LEU A 3 18.06 24.94 16.83
CA LEU A 3 16.81 24.78 16.08
C LEU A 3 16.95 23.88 14.84
N GLU A 4 18.14 23.73 14.27
CA GLU A 4 18.39 22.79 13.16
C GLU A 4 18.48 21.33 13.64
N GLU A 5 19.02 21.12 14.83
CA GLU A 5 19.14 19.78 15.43
C GLU A 5 17.78 19.18 15.81
N GLN A 6 16.79 20.02 16.16
CA GLN A 6 15.42 19.58 16.42
C GLN A 6 14.67 19.19 15.15
N ARG A 7 14.90 19.87 14.02
CA ARG A 7 14.23 19.53 12.74
C ARG A 7 14.66 18.19 12.15
N VAL A 8 15.88 17.75 12.44
CA VAL A 8 16.40 16.46 11.95
C VAL A 8 15.96 15.29 12.86
N ARG A 9 15.78 15.53 14.17
CA ARG A 9 15.37 14.48 15.11
C ARG A 9 13.93 14.02 14.93
N VAL A 10 13.01 14.91 14.61
CA VAL A 10 11.58 14.58 14.47
C VAL A 10 11.34 13.53 13.37
N PRO A 11 11.86 13.67 12.14
CA PRO A 11 11.65 12.65 11.10
C PRO A 11 12.35 11.32 11.41
N LEU A 12 13.50 11.34 12.09
CA LEU A 12 14.20 10.10 12.45
C LEU A 12 13.44 9.29 13.52
N VAL A 13 12.88 9.96 14.51
CA VAL A 13 12.05 9.30 15.53
C VAL A 13 10.76 8.75 14.93
N GLU A 14 10.12 9.47 14.02
CA GLU A 14 8.94 8.98 13.31
C GLU A 14 9.24 7.75 12.43
N ILE A 15 10.38 7.73 11.76
CA ILE A 15 10.83 6.59 10.94
C ILE A 15 11.13 5.37 11.82
N GLU A 16 11.79 5.57 12.94
CA GLU A 16 12.12 4.48 13.87
C GLU A 16 10.87 3.90 14.54
N VAL A 17 9.94 4.75 14.97
CA VAL A 17 8.64 4.34 15.50
C VAL A 17 7.82 3.61 14.44
N ALA A 18 7.77 4.11 13.19
CA ALA A 18 7.07 3.44 12.11
C ALA A 18 7.65 2.06 11.79
N GLY A 19 8.97 1.91 11.81
CA GLY A 19 9.65 0.62 11.62
C GLY A 19 9.35 -0.39 12.73
N SER A 20 9.31 0.05 13.98
CA SER A 20 9.05 -0.81 15.12
C SER A 20 7.62 -1.38 15.13
N HIS A 21 6.61 -0.61 14.71
CA HIS A 21 5.23 -1.09 14.60
C HIS A 21 5.08 -2.28 13.64
N LEU A 22 5.85 -2.30 12.56
CA LEU A 22 5.81 -3.37 11.56
C LEU A 22 6.33 -4.70 12.11
N VAL A 23 7.44 -4.64 12.83
CA VAL A 23 8.03 -5.81 13.51
C VAL A 23 7.08 -6.32 14.59
N VAL A 24 6.46 -5.41 15.35
CA VAL A 24 5.49 -5.78 16.41
C VAL A 24 4.27 -6.48 15.83
N VAL A 25 3.70 -6.01 14.72
CA VAL A 25 2.58 -6.69 14.05
C VAL A 25 2.99 -8.10 13.59
N GLY A 26 4.18 -8.24 12.97
CA GLY A 26 4.72 -9.55 12.60
C GLY A 26 4.84 -10.50 13.81
N LEU A 27 5.33 -9.99 14.93
CA LEU A 27 5.46 -10.75 16.17
C LEU A 27 4.08 -11.15 16.76
N VAL A 28 3.12 -10.23 16.74
CA VAL A 28 1.74 -10.51 17.20
C VAL A 28 1.12 -11.62 16.34
N VAL A 29 1.23 -11.53 15.02
CA VAL A 29 0.72 -12.57 14.11
C VAL A 29 1.44 -13.90 14.34
N TYR A 30 2.75 -13.87 14.56
CA TYR A 30 3.52 -15.05 14.93
C TYR A 30 3.00 -15.71 16.21
N LEU A 31 2.79 -14.94 17.29
CA LEU A 31 2.28 -15.43 18.55
C LEU A 31 0.87 -16.01 18.41
N LEU A 32 0.00 -15.35 17.64
CA LEU A 32 -1.36 -15.82 17.38
C LEU A 32 -1.38 -17.18 16.62
N LEU A 33 -0.50 -17.35 15.65
CA LEU A 33 -0.40 -18.54 14.80
C LEU A 33 0.51 -19.63 15.38
N SER A 34 1.26 -19.33 16.45
CA SER A 34 2.12 -20.30 17.15
C SER A 34 1.30 -21.45 17.74
N ARG A 35 1.93 -22.61 17.91
CA ARG A 35 1.27 -23.79 18.51
C ARG A 35 0.63 -23.52 19.88
N SER A 36 1.20 -22.60 20.65
CA SER A 36 0.66 -22.15 21.93
C SER A 36 -0.34 -20.99 21.80
N GLY A 37 -0.54 -20.45 20.62
CA GLY A 37 -1.44 -19.33 20.35
C GLY A 37 -2.87 -19.77 20.04
N PRO A 38 -3.84 -18.84 20.11
CA PRO A 38 -5.26 -19.14 19.90
C PRO A 38 -5.60 -19.65 18.50
N LEU A 39 -4.78 -19.31 17.48
CA LEU A 39 -4.95 -19.76 16.08
C LEU A 39 -3.96 -20.86 15.69
N GLY A 40 -3.24 -21.44 16.66
CA GLY A 40 -2.25 -22.50 16.42
C GLY A 40 -2.82 -23.76 15.76
N PHE A 41 -4.12 -24.04 15.95
CA PHE A 41 -4.83 -25.15 15.33
C PHE A 41 -4.88 -25.07 13.81
N LEU A 42 -4.71 -23.87 13.21
CA LEU A 42 -4.69 -23.66 11.75
C LEU A 42 -3.41 -24.23 11.10
N GLY A 43 -2.31 -24.34 11.85
CA GLY A 43 -1.03 -24.83 11.34
C GLY A 43 -0.43 -23.96 10.22
N TRP A 44 -0.79 -22.68 10.16
CA TRP A 44 -0.37 -21.76 9.08
C TRP A 44 1.00 -21.14 9.29
N LEU A 45 1.56 -21.19 10.48
CA LEU A 45 2.87 -20.61 10.76
C LEU A 45 3.92 -21.16 9.77
N PHE A 46 4.81 -20.30 9.32
CA PHE A 46 5.83 -20.59 8.29
C PHE A 46 5.26 -21.03 6.93
N SER A 47 4.06 -20.55 6.60
CA SER A 47 3.45 -20.78 5.30
C SER A 47 3.16 -19.47 4.57
N PHE A 48 2.94 -19.58 3.25
CA PHE A 48 2.53 -18.42 2.44
C PHE A 48 1.23 -17.77 2.96
N LYS A 49 0.30 -18.57 3.51
CA LYS A 49 -0.96 -18.04 4.09
C LYS A 49 -0.71 -17.11 5.28
N ALA A 50 0.26 -17.45 6.14
CA ALA A 50 0.63 -16.59 7.26
C ALA A 50 1.27 -15.29 6.81
N MET A 51 2.10 -15.32 5.75
CA MET A 51 2.70 -14.13 5.16
C MET A 51 1.62 -13.19 4.60
N VAL A 52 0.65 -13.73 3.85
CA VAL A 52 -0.48 -12.96 3.32
C VAL A 52 -1.31 -12.34 4.44
N LEU A 53 -1.58 -13.10 5.51
CA LEU A 53 -2.33 -12.58 6.67
C LEU A 53 -1.58 -11.41 7.35
N ALA A 54 -0.28 -11.55 7.57
CA ALA A 54 0.52 -10.49 8.17
C ALA A 54 0.54 -9.23 7.29
N GLN A 55 0.73 -9.39 5.98
CA GLN A 55 0.69 -8.28 5.03
C GLN A 55 -0.69 -7.63 4.96
N ALA A 56 -1.77 -8.42 4.96
CA ALA A 56 -3.13 -7.88 4.97
C ALA A 56 -3.37 -7.01 6.21
N LEU A 57 -2.97 -7.47 7.40
CA LEU A 57 -3.09 -6.71 8.64
C LEU A 57 -2.28 -5.41 8.64
N LEU A 58 -1.13 -5.37 7.97
CA LEU A 58 -0.30 -4.17 7.85
C LEU A 58 -0.84 -3.18 6.83
N VAL A 59 -1.36 -3.68 5.72
CA VAL A 59 -1.81 -2.84 4.59
C VAL A 59 -3.23 -2.32 4.80
N LEU A 60 -4.10 -3.11 5.43
CA LEU A 60 -5.52 -2.80 5.59
C LEU A 60 -5.79 -1.46 6.29
N PRO A 61 -5.13 -1.10 7.40
CA PRO A 61 -5.32 0.20 8.03
C PRO A 61 -4.95 1.37 7.12
N VAL A 62 -3.85 1.22 6.36
CA VAL A 62 -3.38 2.26 5.43
C VAL A 62 -4.37 2.44 4.28
N VAL A 63 -4.82 1.34 3.68
CA VAL A 63 -5.83 1.37 2.61
C VAL A 63 -7.12 2.00 3.12
N THR A 64 -7.58 1.60 4.31
CA THR A 64 -8.80 2.14 4.90
C THR A 64 -8.70 3.63 5.14
N ALA A 65 -7.59 4.11 5.72
CA ALA A 65 -7.37 5.53 5.98
C ALA A 65 -7.33 6.36 4.69
N LEU A 66 -6.57 5.92 3.69
CA LEU A 66 -6.45 6.63 2.41
C LEU A 66 -7.76 6.59 1.60
N THR A 67 -8.44 5.44 1.57
CA THR A 67 -9.74 5.31 0.90
C THR A 67 -10.78 6.22 1.55
N ARG A 68 -10.81 6.25 2.89
CA ARG A 68 -11.70 7.13 3.64
C ARG A 68 -11.43 8.59 3.29
N GLN A 69 -10.17 9.01 3.25
CA GLN A 69 -9.80 10.38 2.87
C GLN A 69 -10.32 10.74 1.48
N VAL A 70 -10.09 9.88 0.47
CA VAL A 70 -10.57 10.12 -0.90
C VAL A 70 -12.09 10.28 -0.95
N VAL A 71 -12.84 9.43 -0.23
CA VAL A 71 -14.31 9.50 -0.21
C VAL A 71 -14.79 10.72 0.56
N GLU A 72 -14.17 11.10 1.68
CA GLU A 72 -14.51 12.30 2.45
C GLU A 72 -14.26 13.58 1.64
N ASP A 73 -13.15 13.66 0.91
CA ASP A 73 -12.84 14.79 0.04
C ASP A 73 -13.89 14.92 -1.09
N ALA A 74 -14.27 13.81 -1.72
CA ALA A 74 -15.31 13.77 -2.74
C ALA A 74 -16.69 14.11 -2.18
N GLU A 75 -17.00 13.68 -0.96
CA GLU A 75 -18.26 14.01 -0.28
C GLU A 75 -18.34 15.51 0.04
N GLY A 76 -17.23 16.15 0.41
CA GLY A 76 -17.14 17.60 0.59
C GLY A 76 -17.45 18.39 -0.69
N LEU A 77 -17.11 17.86 -1.87
CA LEU A 77 -17.31 18.50 -3.16
C LEU A 77 -18.72 18.25 -3.73
N HIS A 78 -19.22 17.02 -3.68
CA HIS A 78 -20.44 16.60 -4.38
C HIS A 78 -21.56 16.05 -3.48
N GLY A 79 -21.29 15.93 -2.17
CA GLY A 79 -22.22 15.28 -1.22
C GLY A 79 -23.55 16.00 -1.10
N GLU A 80 -23.56 17.33 -1.03
CA GLU A 80 -24.79 18.15 -0.93
C GLU A 80 -25.67 18.01 -2.19
N GLN A 81 -25.02 17.97 -3.37
CA GLN A 81 -25.72 17.81 -4.64
C GLN A 81 -26.41 16.42 -4.72
N LEU A 82 -25.70 15.37 -4.37
CA LEU A 82 -26.26 14.01 -4.35
C LEU A 82 -27.36 13.85 -3.30
N GLN A 83 -27.23 14.53 -2.16
CA GLN A 83 -28.24 14.52 -1.11
C GLN A 83 -29.53 15.25 -1.56
N SER A 84 -29.40 16.37 -2.26
CA SER A 84 -30.55 17.11 -2.81
C SER A 84 -31.31 16.30 -3.87
N MET A 85 -30.63 15.38 -4.56
CA MET A 85 -31.22 14.43 -5.50
C MET A 85 -31.85 13.21 -4.81
N GLY A 86 -31.85 13.14 -3.47
CA GLY A 86 -32.47 12.07 -2.69
C GLY A 86 -31.59 10.82 -2.52
N ALA A 87 -30.29 10.88 -2.83
CA ALA A 87 -29.38 9.76 -2.65
C ALA A 87 -29.15 9.48 -1.16
N GLY A 88 -29.51 8.28 -0.69
CA GLY A 88 -29.19 7.81 0.65
C GLY A 88 -27.68 7.66 0.87
N ALA A 89 -27.22 7.64 2.14
CA ALA A 89 -25.81 7.63 2.50
C ALA A 89 -25.02 6.51 1.82
N LEU A 90 -25.53 5.30 1.79
CA LEU A 90 -24.86 4.15 1.16
C LEU A 90 -24.75 4.32 -0.37
N LEU A 91 -25.82 4.76 -1.03
CA LEU A 91 -25.80 5.02 -2.48
C LEU A 91 -24.82 6.14 -2.82
N ARG A 92 -24.81 7.20 -2.01
CA ARG A 92 -23.87 8.33 -2.16
C ARG A 92 -22.41 7.87 -2.06
N SER A 93 -22.06 7.10 -1.03
CA SER A 93 -20.69 6.59 -0.88
C SER A 93 -20.26 5.69 -2.04
N VAL A 94 -21.17 4.86 -2.56
CA VAL A 94 -20.88 3.99 -3.72
C VAL A 94 -20.70 4.82 -4.99
N LEU A 95 -21.54 5.82 -5.22
CA LEU A 95 -21.42 6.71 -6.39
C LEU A 95 -20.14 7.51 -6.35
N LEU A 96 -19.79 8.10 -5.19
CA LEU A 96 -18.54 8.83 -5.00
C LEU A 96 -17.31 7.94 -5.16
N ALA A 97 -17.34 6.72 -4.62
CA ALA A 97 -16.26 5.76 -4.81
C ALA A 97 -16.11 5.34 -6.28
N TRP A 98 -17.20 5.25 -7.03
CA TRP A 98 -17.14 4.97 -8.47
C TRP A 98 -16.60 6.15 -9.27
N ASP A 99 -16.95 7.35 -8.91
CA ASP A 99 -16.46 8.58 -9.54
C ASP A 99 -14.95 8.73 -9.28
N GLU A 100 -14.51 8.52 -8.03
CA GLU A 100 -13.12 8.57 -7.59
C GLU A 100 -12.34 7.26 -7.80
N ARG A 101 -12.82 6.35 -8.64
CA ARG A 101 -12.16 5.05 -8.88
C ARG A 101 -10.68 5.13 -9.22
N TYR A 102 -10.22 6.27 -9.76
CA TYR A 102 -8.83 6.50 -10.15
C TYR A 102 -7.96 6.96 -9.00
N ALA A 103 -8.51 7.80 -8.12
CA ALA A 103 -7.87 8.11 -6.85
C ALA A 103 -7.77 6.84 -5.99
N LEU A 104 -8.83 6.01 -5.96
CA LEU A 104 -8.82 4.72 -5.29
C LEU A 104 -7.81 3.73 -5.90
N LEU A 105 -7.64 3.73 -7.22
CA LEU A 105 -6.58 2.95 -7.86
C LEU A 105 -5.19 3.41 -7.39
N THR A 106 -5.00 4.72 -7.19
CA THR A 106 -3.75 5.26 -6.63
C THR A 106 -3.49 4.74 -5.22
N VAL A 107 -4.53 4.71 -4.38
CA VAL A 107 -4.47 4.13 -3.04
C VAL A 107 -4.06 2.67 -3.09
N LEU A 108 -4.68 1.88 -3.98
CA LEU A 108 -4.35 0.46 -4.16
C LEU A 108 -2.89 0.25 -4.57
N LEU A 109 -2.36 1.11 -5.45
CA LEU A 109 -0.98 1.04 -5.89
C LEU A 109 0.01 1.44 -4.79
N ALA A 110 -0.32 2.46 -4.00
CA ALA A 110 0.47 2.82 -2.82
C ALA A 110 0.50 1.68 -1.80
N ALA A 111 -0.66 1.04 -1.56
CA ALA A 111 -0.78 -0.13 -0.71
C ALA A 111 0.05 -1.33 -1.21
N PHE A 112 0.03 -1.57 -2.52
CA PHE A 112 0.83 -2.63 -3.14
C PHE A 112 2.34 -2.35 -3.01
N GLY A 113 2.78 -1.11 -3.27
CA GLY A 113 4.17 -0.71 -3.05
C GLY A 113 4.60 -0.90 -1.58
N ARG A 114 3.71 -0.57 -0.64
CA ARG A 114 3.91 -0.80 0.79
C ARG A 114 4.05 -2.29 1.12
N ALA A 115 3.18 -3.13 0.56
CA ALA A 115 3.23 -4.57 0.77
C ALA A 115 4.53 -5.20 0.24
N ILE A 116 4.99 -4.78 -0.94
CA ILE A 116 6.25 -5.29 -1.52
C ILE A 116 7.46 -4.86 -0.68
N SER A 117 7.45 -3.66 -0.11
CA SER A 117 8.59 -3.16 0.68
C SER A 117 8.70 -3.79 2.07
N GLU A 118 7.70 -4.56 2.52
CA GLU A 118 7.70 -5.17 3.84
C GLU A 118 8.61 -6.41 3.90
N VAL A 119 9.60 -6.36 4.76
CA VAL A 119 10.57 -7.44 4.98
C VAL A 119 10.41 -8.07 6.37
N GLY A 120 10.28 -7.25 7.40
CA GLY A 120 10.39 -7.67 8.79
C GLY A 120 9.29 -8.65 9.21
N ALA A 121 8.02 -8.26 9.05
CA ALA A 121 6.89 -9.11 9.41
C ALA A 121 6.86 -10.39 8.58
N VAL A 122 7.18 -10.30 7.29
CA VAL A 122 7.23 -11.47 6.38
C VAL A 122 8.30 -12.46 6.79
N MET A 123 9.49 -11.98 7.20
CA MET A 123 10.56 -12.85 7.71
C MET A 123 10.16 -13.57 9.00
N ILE A 124 9.54 -12.86 9.95
CA ILE A 124 9.14 -13.42 11.25
C ILE A 124 8.09 -14.51 11.06
N VAL A 125 7.06 -14.25 10.27
CA VAL A 125 5.90 -15.16 10.12
C VAL A 125 6.16 -16.24 9.07
N GLY A 126 6.93 -15.94 8.02
CA GLY A 126 7.25 -16.85 6.93
C GLY A 126 8.45 -17.76 7.20
N GLY A 127 9.39 -17.33 8.07
CA GLY A 127 10.61 -18.08 8.39
C GLY A 127 11.66 -18.14 7.28
N ASN A 128 11.45 -17.44 6.17
CA ASN A 128 12.39 -17.32 5.02
C ASN A 128 12.93 -18.69 4.51
N ILE A 129 12.04 -19.69 4.40
CA ILE A 129 12.39 -21.06 4.03
C ILE A 129 12.61 -21.13 2.52
N ASP A 130 13.74 -21.71 2.12
CA ASP A 130 14.12 -21.86 0.72
C ASP A 130 13.11 -22.69 -0.07
N GLY A 131 12.77 -22.22 -1.28
CA GLY A 131 11.80 -22.88 -2.14
C GLY A 131 10.36 -22.86 -1.65
N PHE A 132 10.06 -22.25 -0.48
CA PHE A 132 8.73 -22.26 0.09
C PHE A 132 8.22 -20.86 0.51
N THR A 133 8.90 -20.18 1.43
CA THR A 133 8.46 -18.85 1.93
C THR A 133 9.47 -17.74 1.69
N ARG A 134 10.62 -18.08 1.05
CA ARG A 134 11.61 -17.07 0.66
C ARG A 134 11.08 -16.24 -0.50
N VAL A 135 10.95 -14.93 -0.27
CA VAL A 135 10.61 -13.93 -1.30
C VAL A 135 11.84 -13.06 -1.58
N MET A 136 11.81 -12.29 -2.67
CA MET A 136 12.98 -11.51 -3.11
C MET A 136 13.49 -10.56 -2.02
N THR A 137 12.60 -9.85 -1.32
CA THR A 137 12.96 -8.93 -0.24
C THR A 137 13.64 -9.64 0.94
N THR A 138 13.14 -10.81 1.33
CA THR A 138 13.74 -11.61 2.41
C THR A 138 15.03 -12.30 1.99
N ALA A 139 15.17 -12.63 0.71
CA ALA A 139 16.42 -13.14 0.13
C ALA A 139 17.51 -12.06 0.17
N ILE A 140 17.21 -10.82 -0.21
CA ILE A 140 18.15 -9.67 -0.13
C ILE A 140 18.65 -9.51 1.30
N ALA A 141 17.73 -9.49 2.29
CA ALA A 141 18.09 -9.35 3.70
C ALA A 141 18.99 -10.51 4.18
N LEU A 142 18.69 -11.74 3.75
CA LEU A 142 19.49 -12.93 4.10
C LEU A 142 20.90 -12.86 3.50
N GLU A 143 21.02 -12.59 2.20
CA GLU A 143 22.33 -12.54 1.52
C GLU A 143 23.19 -11.38 2.04
N THR A 144 22.57 -10.24 2.38
CA THR A 144 23.23 -9.14 3.07
C THR A 144 23.79 -9.60 4.44
N SER A 145 23.00 -10.36 5.21
CA SER A 145 23.43 -10.85 6.53
C SER A 145 24.54 -11.91 6.45
N LYS A 146 24.60 -12.66 5.35
CA LYS A 146 25.68 -13.62 5.05
C LYS A 146 26.95 -12.95 4.56
N GLY A 147 26.91 -11.67 4.17
CA GLY A 147 28.02 -10.93 3.58
C GLY A 147 28.17 -11.14 2.07
N ASP A 148 27.24 -11.84 1.40
CA ASP A 148 27.21 -11.96 -0.06
C ASP A 148 26.59 -10.71 -0.68
N LEU A 149 27.36 -9.61 -0.62
CA LEU A 149 26.93 -8.32 -1.14
C LEU A 149 26.69 -8.32 -2.67
N PRO A 150 27.49 -9.02 -3.50
CA PRO A 150 27.22 -9.07 -4.94
C PRO A 150 25.85 -9.65 -5.27
N LEU A 151 25.47 -10.75 -4.63
CA LEU A 151 24.18 -11.40 -4.84
C LEU A 151 23.03 -10.53 -4.29
N ALA A 152 23.20 -9.97 -3.09
CA ALA A 152 22.21 -9.06 -2.49
C ALA A 152 21.96 -7.83 -3.36
N LEU A 153 23.01 -7.20 -3.90
CA LEU A 153 22.91 -6.07 -4.81
C LEU A 153 22.25 -6.46 -6.14
N GLY A 154 22.59 -7.62 -6.69
CA GLY A 154 21.94 -8.13 -7.91
C GLY A 154 20.45 -8.31 -7.74
N LEU A 155 20.00 -8.97 -6.67
CA LEU A 155 18.58 -9.12 -6.33
C LEU A 155 17.89 -7.77 -6.08
N GLY A 156 18.57 -6.86 -5.38
CA GLY A 156 18.05 -5.51 -5.11
C GLY A 156 17.86 -4.70 -6.38
N LEU A 157 18.79 -4.77 -7.33
CA LEU A 157 18.67 -4.12 -8.64
C LEU A 157 17.49 -4.67 -9.45
N VAL A 158 17.31 -6.00 -9.47
CA VAL A 158 16.17 -6.63 -10.15
C VAL A 158 14.85 -6.19 -9.53
N LEU A 159 14.75 -6.17 -8.19
CA LEU A 159 13.56 -5.70 -7.49
C LEU A 159 13.27 -4.23 -7.79
N LEU A 160 14.28 -3.36 -7.74
CA LEU A 160 14.15 -1.95 -8.05
C LEU A 160 13.68 -1.72 -9.49
N LEU A 161 14.27 -2.45 -10.46
CA LEU A 161 13.85 -2.40 -11.86
C LEU A 161 12.39 -2.83 -12.02
N LEU A 162 11.99 -3.91 -11.38
CA LEU A 162 10.62 -4.41 -11.43
C LEU A 162 9.61 -3.41 -10.87
N VAL A 163 9.91 -2.81 -9.71
CA VAL A 163 9.08 -1.77 -9.09
C VAL A 163 9.03 -0.52 -9.96
N LEU A 164 10.16 -0.11 -10.56
CA LEU A 164 10.23 1.04 -11.44
C LEU A 164 9.43 0.84 -12.73
N VAL A 165 9.53 -0.34 -13.35
CA VAL A 165 8.73 -0.70 -14.53
C VAL A 165 7.25 -0.69 -14.19
N LEU A 166 6.85 -1.31 -13.07
CA LEU A 166 5.45 -1.31 -12.64
C LEU A 166 4.91 0.10 -12.45
N ASN A 167 5.63 0.94 -11.69
CA ASN A 167 5.23 2.33 -11.47
C ASN A 167 5.19 3.14 -12.77
N SER A 168 6.13 2.91 -13.70
CA SER A 168 6.17 3.59 -15.00
C SER A 168 4.96 3.21 -15.85
N VAL A 169 4.60 1.93 -15.92
CA VAL A 169 3.40 1.45 -16.63
C VAL A 169 2.14 2.10 -16.06
N LEU A 170 2.05 2.16 -14.73
CA LEU A 170 0.91 2.77 -14.05
C LEU A 170 0.83 4.28 -14.30
N ALA A 171 1.97 4.98 -14.26
CA ALA A 171 2.03 6.40 -14.58
C ALA A 171 1.63 6.67 -16.04
N LEU A 172 2.03 5.79 -16.96
CA LEU A 172 1.66 5.90 -18.38
C LEU A 172 0.15 5.68 -18.58
N LEU A 173 -0.42 4.67 -17.95
CA LEU A 173 -1.86 4.40 -18.01
C LEU A 173 -2.69 5.57 -17.46
N ARG A 174 -2.21 6.24 -16.39
CA ARG A 174 -2.86 7.46 -15.88
C ARG A 174 -2.82 8.60 -16.89
N ARG A 175 -1.64 8.87 -17.47
CA ARG A 175 -1.49 9.95 -18.47
C ARG A 175 -2.37 9.77 -19.69
N TRP A 176 -2.50 8.55 -20.18
CA TRP A 176 -3.36 8.27 -21.34
C TRP A 176 -4.83 8.60 -21.04
N ARG A 177 -5.26 8.33 -19.85
CA ARG A 177 -6.62 8.59 -19.41
C ARG A 177 -6.91 10.08 -19.18
N ASP A 178 -6.00 10.80 -18.53
CA ASP A 178 -6.13 12.25 -18.34
C ASP A 178 -6.27 12.97 -19.68
N GLN A 179 -5.65 12.43 -20.73
CA GLN A 179 -5.78 12.93 -22.10
C GLN A 179 -7.17 12.64 -22.71
N GLU A 180 -7.76 11.49 -22.43
CA GLU A 180 -9.12 11.15 -22.91
C GLU A 180 -10.19 12.02 -22.23
N GLU A 181 -10.07 12.24 -20.93
CA GLU A 181 -10.98 13.12 -20.16
C GLU A 181 -10.83 14.59 -20.58
N GLY A 182 -9.60 15.06 -20.80
CA GLY A 182 -9.32 16.40 -21.32
C GLY A 182 -9.87 16.62 -22.72
N ALA A 183 -9.83 15.61 -23.58
CA ALA A 183 -10.40 15.68 -24.92
C ALA A 183 -11.94 15.69 -24.92
N SER A 184 -12.56 14.98 -23.98
CA SER A 184 -14.03 14.96 -23.81
C SER A 184 -14.59 16.26 -23.25
N SER A 185 -13.85 16.95 -22.40
CA SER A 185 -14.24 18.25 -21.82
C SER A 185 -13.99 19.44 -22.77
N ALA A 186 -13.19 19.24 -23.82
CA ALA A 186 -12.88 20.25 -24.84
C ALA A 186 -13.90 20.31 -25.99
N MET A 187 -15.03 19.60 -25.94
CA MET A 187 -16.11 19.81 -26.91
C MET A 187 -16.63 21.24 -26.78
N PRO A 188 -16.57 22.05 -27.87
CA PRO A 188 -17.05 23.41 -27.82
C PRO A 188 -18.55 23.39 -27.49
N ARG A 189 -18.93 24.12 -26.42
CA ARG A 189 -20.34 24.47 -26.22
C ARG A 189 -20.76 25.23 -27.47
N LEU A 190 -21.42 24.54 -28.39
CA LEU A 190 -22.11 25.19 -29.48
C LEU A 190 -23.04 26.23 -28.84
N GLU A 191 -22.68 27.48 -29.01
CA GLU A 191 -23.47 28.62 -28.62
C GLU A 191 -24.85 28.47 -29.23
N LEU A 192 -25.85 28.14 -28.43
CA LEU A 192 -27.25 28.41 -28.73
C LEU A 192 -27.45 29.94 -28.59
N ARG A 193 -26.93 30.70 -29.54
CA ARG A 193 -27.39 32.02 -29.86
C ARG A 193 -28.35 31.90 -31.05
N ALA A 194 -29.59 31.88 -30.74
CA ALA A 194 -30.68 32.26 -31.64
C ALA A 194 -31.75 32.98 -30.80
#